data_7dc23da59ad5d37cf52e5bbabfa01639
#
_entry.id   7dc23da59ad5d37cf52e5bbabfa01639
#
_cell.length_a   1.000
_cell.length_b   1.000
_cell.length_c   1.000
_cell.angle_alpha   90.00
_cell.angle_beta   90.00
_cell.angle_gamma   90.00
#
_symmetry.space_group_name_H-M   'P 1'
#
loop_
_entity.id
_entity.type
_entity.pdbx_description
1 polymer ?
#
loop_
_entity_poly.entity_id
_entity_poly.type
_entity_poly.pdbx_seq_one_letter_code
_entity_poly.pdbx_strand_id
1 'polypeptide(L)'
;MQHMKLDTLDLRILAELQADGSLSNVELARRVHLSPSPCLARVKALEAAGVISRYVALANAAALGLGLNVFISISLKTQSKEALADFERRIAEHDEVMECYLMSGDSDYLIRVAVADIGALERFILEQLAPIPGVEKIRSSFALKQVRYKTALPLPGG
;
A
#
# COMPACT_ATOMS: atom_id res chain seq x y z
N MET A 1 -13.78 16.63 -3.34
CA MET A 1 -14.02 15.76 -2.18
C MET A 1 -14.23 16.63 -0.96
N GLN A 2 -15.42 16.58 -0.34
CA GLN A 2 -15.60 17.23 0.96
C GLN A 2 -14.78 16.43 1.97
N HIS A 3 -13.71 17.01 2.49
CA HIS A 3 -12.98 16.42 3.59
C HIS A 3 -13.87 16.45 4.84
N MET A 4 -14.20 15.27 5.37
CA MET A 4 -14.83 15.15 6.68
C MET A 4 -13.94 15.87 7.70
N LYS A 5 -14.50 16.81 8.47
CA LYS A 5 -13.77 17.45 9.56
C LYS A 5 -13.70 16.46 10.73
N LEU A 6 -12.51 15.94 10.99
CA LEU A 6 -12.26 15.02 12.10
C LEU A 6 -12.16 15.78 13.42
N ASP A 7 -12.85 15.30 14.44
CA ASP A 7 -12.72 15.82 15.81
C ASP A 7 -11.70 14.99 16.64
N THR A 8 -11.46 15.39 17.86
CA THR A 8 -10.50 14.70 18.75
C THR A 8 -10.88 13.25 19.03
N LEU A 9 -12.16 12.92 19.10
CA LEU A 9 -12.62 11.56 19.32
C LEU A 9 -12.42 10.69 18.08
N ASP A 10 -12.65 11.22 16.90
CA ASP A 10 -12.39 10.54 15.63
C ASP A 10 -10.89 10.22 15.49
N LEU A 11 -10.01 11.17 15.85
CA LEU A 11 -8.56 10.96 15.84
C LEU A 11 -8.12 9.89 16.84
N ARG A 12 -8.72 9.84 18.05
CA ARG A 12 -8.45 8.77 19.03
C ARG A 12 -8.90 7.41 18.51
N ILE A 13 -10.08 7.31 17.93
CA ILE A 13 -10.57 6.09 17.28
C ILE A 13 -9.61 5.62 16.20
N LEU A 14 -9.18 6.52 15.32
CA LEU A 14 -8.22 6.22 14.26
C LEU A 14 -6.87 5.75 14.82
N ALA A 15 -6.37 6.37 15.89
CA ALA A 15 -5.12 5.97 16.52
C ALA A 15 -5.18 4.53 17.05
N GLU A 16 -6.26 4.16 17.74
CA GLU A 16 -6.47 2.80 18.26
C GLU A 16 -6.62 1.78 17.12
N LEU A 17 -7.42 2.07 16.10
CA LEU A 17 -7.64 1.17 14.97
C LEU A 17 -6.41 1.04 14.06
N GLN A 18 -5.59 2.08 13.94
CA GLN A 18 -4.31 1.97 13.23
C GLN A 18 -3.29 1.13 13.98
N ALA A 19 -3.37 1.07 15.31
CA ALA A 19 -2.52 0.22 16.13
C ALA A 19 -3.01 -1.23 16.13
N ASP A 20 -4.32 -1.44 16.21
CA ASP A 20 -4.95 -2.76 16.20
C ASP A 20 -6.34 -2.71 15.54
N GLY A 21 -6.38 -3.06 14.25
CA GLY A 21 -7.63 -3.12 13.48
C GLY A 21 -8.57 -4.27 13.86
N SER A 22 -8.15 -5.19 14.73
CA SER A 22 -8.96 -6.33 15.19
C SER A 22 -9.81 -6.05 16.44
N LEU A 23 -9.68 -4.85 17.02
CA LEU A 23 -10.43 -4.47 18.22
C LEU A 23 -11.94 -4.63 18.01
N SER A 24 -12.61 -5.24 18.99
CA SER A 24 -14.08 -5.20 19.05
C SER A 24 -14.54 -3.76 19.32
N ASN A 25 -15.77 -3.45 18.90
CA ASN A 25 -16.31 -2.12 19.16
C ASN A 25 -16.42 -1.81 20.66
N VAL A 26 -16.71 -2.80 21.48
CA VAL A 26 -16.79 -2.66 22.94
C VAL A 26 -15.42 -2.28 23.53
N GLU A 27 -14.35 -2.96 23.10
CA GLU A 27 -13.00 -2.65 23.55
C GLU A 27 -12.49 -1.30 23.03
N LEU A 28 -12.77 -0.99 21.76
CA LEU A 28 -12.46 0.32 21.18
C LEU A 28 -13.16 1.45 21.96
N ALA A 29 -14.48 1.32 22.20
CA ALA A 29 -15.24 2.29 22.97
C ALA A 29 -14.64 2.54 24.36
N ARG A 30 -14.26 1.46 25.05
CA ARG A 30 -13.59 1.54 26.35
C ARG A 30 -12.31 2.37 26.28
N ARG A 31 -11.46 2.11 25.28
CA ARG A 31 -10.16 2.80 25.10
C ARG A 31 -10.31 4.30 24.79
N VAL A 32 -11.35 4.66 24.04
CA VAL A 32 -11.61 6.06 23.68
C VAL A 32 -12.59 6.77 24.63
N HIS A 33 -12.99 6.11 25.72
CA HIS A 33 -13.92 6.62 26.73
C HIS A 33 -15.32 6.99 26.18
N LEU A 34 -15.84 6.14 25.31
CA LEU A 34 -17.19 6.25 24.77
C LEU A 34 -18.04 5.04 25.15
N SER A 35 -19.37 5.20 25.10
CA SER A 35 -20.29 4.07 25.08
C SER A 35 -20.23 3.35 23.71
N PRO A 36 -20.55 2.04 23.66
CA PRO A 36 -20.46 1.28 22.41
C PRO A 36 -21.22 1.84 21.22
N SER A 37 -22.47 2.31 21.43
CA SER A 37 -23.30 2.81 20.33
C SER A 37 -22.75 4.08 19.66
N PRO A 38 -22.39 5.16 20.37
CA PRO A 38 -21.79 6.32 19.73
C PRO A 38 -20.40 6.02 19.15
N CYS A 39 -19.64 5.11 19.73
CA CYS A 39 -18.37 4.66 19.15
C CYS A 39 -18.61 4.00 17.79
N LEU A 40 -19.53 3.05 17.70
CA LEU A 40 -19.86 2.37 16.44
C LEU A 40 -20.36 3.35 15.38
N ALA A 41 -21.19 4.32 15.76
CA ALA A 41 -21.69 5.34 14.84
C ALA A 41 -20.53 6.16 14.23
N ARG A 42 -19.52 6.54 15.03
CA ARG A 42 -18.33 7.25 14.57
C ARG A 42 -17.48 6.39 13.64
N VAL A 43 -17.22 5.13 13.98
CA VAL A 43 -16.47 4.20 13.13
C VAL A 43 -17.15 4.07 11.76
N LYS A 44 -18.47 3.84 11.73
CA LYS A 44 -19.25 3.77 10.48
C LYS A 44 -19.19 5.05 9.66
N ALA A 45 -19.20 6.21 10.32
CA ALA A 45 -19.05 7.50 9.64
C ALA A 45 -17.65 7.65 9.00
N LEU A 46 -16.59 7.22 9.70
CA LEU A 46 -15.21 7.23 9.17
C LEU A 46 -15.04 6.28 7.99
N GLU A 47 -15.67 5.11 8.04
CA GLU A 47 -15.71 4.14 6.94
C GLU A 47 -16.47 4.71 5.73
N ALA A 48 -17.67 5.23 5.95
CA ALA A 48 -18.51 5.82 4.90
C ALA A 48 -17.85 7.04 4.22
N ALA A 49 -17.10 7.83 4.98
CA ALA A 49 -16.32 8.96 4.45
C ALA A 49 -15.01 8.55 3.76
N GLY A 50 -14.66 7.25 3.76
CA GLY A 50 -13.42 6.74 3.19
C GLY A 50 -12.14 7.10 3.97
N VAL A 51 -12.29 7.61 5.20
CA VAL A 51 -11.14 7.88 6.10
C VAL A 51 -10.52 6.55 6.55
N ILE A 52 -11.36 5.57 6.85
CA ILE A 52 -10.96 4.16 6.98
C ILE A 52 -11.28 3.49 5.64
N SER A 53 -10.26 3.10 4.91
CA SER A 53 -10.43 2.48 3.60
C SER A 53 -10.77 1.00 3.69
N ARG A 54 -10.13 0.27 4.62
CA ARG A 54 -10.30 -1.18 4.83
C ARG A 54 -9.56 -1.66 6.06
N TYR A 55 -9.89 -2.88 6.49
CA TYR A 55 -9.16 -3.63 7.51
C TYR A 55 -8.44 -4.81 6.83
N VAL A 56 -7.17 -5.03 7.18
CA VAL A 56 -6.35 -6.09 6.58
C VAL A 56 -5.48 -6.77 7.63
N ALA A 57 -5.22 -8.05 7.42
CA ALA A 57 -4.15 -8.74 8.13
C ALA A 57 -2.82 -8.49 7.40
N LEU A 58 -1.77 -8.17 8.14
CA LEU A 58 -0.43 -8.06 7.61
C LEU A 58 0.28 -9.41 7.76
N ALA A 59 0.56 -10.05 6.63
CA ALA A 59 1.29 -11.31 6.62
C ALA A 59 2.80 -11.08 6.70
N ASN A 60 3.50 -12.01 7.33
CA ASN A 60 4.95 -12.03 7.34
C ASN A 60 5.47 -12.62 6.03
N ALA A 61 6.08 -11.80 5.18
CA ALA A 61 6.57 -12.21 3.86
C ALA A 61 7.61 -13.34 3.94
N ALA A 62 8.52 -13.30 4.91
CA ALA A 62 9.51 -14.37 5.11
C ALA A 62 8.84 -15.71 5.48
N ALA A 63 7.80 -15.69 6.31
CA ALA A 63 7.03 -16.88 6.67
C ALA A 63 6.26 -17.48 5.48
N LEU A 64 5.96 -16.66 4.48
CA LEU A 64 5.35 -17.09 3.21
C LEU A 64 6.39 -17.47 2.13
N GLY A 65 7.68 -17.48 2.48
CA GLY A 65 8.75 -17.78 1.53
C GLY A 65 9.09 -16.64 0.56
N LEU A 66 8.57 -15.43 0.78
CA LEU A 66 8.84 -14.24 -0.04
C LEU A 66 10.02 -13.45 0.54
N GLY A 67 11.23 -14.01 0.40
CA GLY A 67 12.44 -13.50 1.05
C GLY A 67 13.05 -12.25 0.42
N LEU A 68 12.71 -11.92 -0.83
CA LEU A 68 13.25 -10.78 -1.55
C LEU A 68 12.23 -9.67 -1.71
N ASN A 69 12.65 -8.47 -1.28
CA ASN A 69 11.94 -7.22 -1.49
C ASN A 69 12.77 -6.36 -2.45
N VAL A 70 12.25 -6.12 -3.65
CA VAL A 70 13.00 -5.48 -4.74
C VAL A 70 12.25 -4.26 -5.23
N PHE A 71 12.97 -3.16 -5.40
CA PHE A 71 12.45 -1.93 -6.01
C PHE A 71 12.94 -1.87 -7.46
N ILE A 72 12.02 -1.69 -8.38
CA ILE A 72 12.30 -1.66 -9.81
C ILE A 72 11.85 -0.33 -10.40
N SER A 73 12.81 0.43 -10.94
CA SER A 73 12.52 1.64 -11.72
C SER A 73 12.31 1.25 -13.17
N ILE A 74 11.25 1.80 -13.77
CA ILE A 74 10.83 1.48 -15.14
C ILE A 74 10.69 2.77 -15.92
N SER A 75 11.25 2.81 -17.13
CA SER A 75 11.01 3.88 -18.09
C SER A 75 10.29 3.33 -19.31
N LEU A 76 9.33 4.10 -19.82
CA LEU A 76 8.60 3.79 -21.04
C LEU A 76 9.19 4.53 -22.22
N LYS A 77 9.04 3.98 -23.43
CA LYS A 77 9.46 4.62 -24.68
C LYS A 77 8.72 5.94 -24.94
N THR A 78 7.47 6.01 -24.52
CA THR A 78 6.63 7.20 -24.64
C THR A 78 5.80 7.38 -23.36
N GLN A 79 5.58 8.64 -22.97
CA GLN A 79 4.78 9.02 -21.81
C GLN A 79 3.39 9.53 -22.23
N SER A 80 2.83 8.98 -23.33
CA SER A 80 1.45 9.30 -23.68
C SER A 80 0.47 8.75 -22.66
N LYS A 81 -0.69 9.38 -22.52
CA LYS A 81 -1.73 8.94 -21.58
C LYS A 81 -2.15 7.49 -21.82
N GLU A 82 -2.20 7.10 -23.09
CA GLU A 82 -2.56 5.74 -23.51
C GLU A 82 -1.48 4.73 -23.13
N ALA A 83 -0.19 5.08 -23.32
CA ALA A 83 0.93 4.22 -22.95
C ALA A 83 1.02 4.01 -21.42
N LEU A 84 0.82 5.08 -20.64
CA LEU A 84 0.78 5.00 -19.18
C LEU A 84 -0.38 4.11 -18.73
N ALA A 85 -1.59 4.34 -19.23
CA ALA A 85 -2.77 3.56 -18.86
C ALA A 85 -2.66 2.06 -19.22
N ASP A 86 -2.06 1.74 -20.38
CA ASP A 86 -1.84 0.33 -20.77
C ASP A 86 -0.83 -0.35 -19.84
N PHE A 87 0.27 0.34 -19.53
CA PHE A 87 1.26 -0.17 -18.55
C PHE A 87 0.63 -0.42 -17.18
N GLU A 88 -0.09 0.58 -16.63
CA GLU A 88 -0.74 0.50 -15.32
C GLU A 88 -1.73 -0.65 -15.23
N ARG A 89 -2.52 -0.87 -16.27
CA ARG A 89 -3.45 -1.99 -16.34
C ARG A 89 -2.74 -3.34 -16.31
N ARG A 90 -1.66 -3.50 -17.09
CA ARG A 90 -0.92 -4.75 -17.18
C ARG A 90 -0.13 -5.05 -15.90
N ILE A 91 0.53 -4.05 -15.34
CA ILE A 91 1.33 -4.25 -14.13
C ILE A 91 0.46 -4.64 -12.92
N ALA A 92 -0.80 -4.20 -12.89
CA ALA A 92 -1.75 -4.53 -11.84
C ALA A 92 -2.23 -6.00 -11.87
N GLU A 93 -1.97 -6.73 -12.95
CA GLU A 93 -2.33 -8.16 -13.09
C GLU A 93 -1.31 -9.10 -12.41
N HIS A 94 -0.17 -8.58 -11.93
CA HIS A 94 0.92 -9.38 -11.36
C HIS A 94 0.88 -9.37 -9.83
N ASP A 95 0.68 -10.52 -9.23
CA ASP A 95 0.58 -10.70 -7.78
C ASP A 95 1.88 -10.37 -7.03
N GLU A 96 3.03 -10.48 -7.71
CA GLU A 96 4.33 -10.12 -7.15
C GLU A 96 4.48 -8.61 -6.92
N VAL A 97 3.68 -7.80 -7.63
CA VAL A 97 3.74 -6.33 -7.54
C VAL A 97 2.91 -5.85 -6.36
N MET A 98 3.60 -5.45 -5.32
CA MET A 98 2.99 -4.96 -4.07
C MET A 98 2.59 -3.50 -4.15
N GLU A 99 3.34 -2.69 -4.88
CA GLU A 99 3.14 -1.24 -5.03
C GLU A 99 3.61 -0.79 -6.41
N CYS A 100 2.93 0.19 -6.96
CA CYS A 100 3.31 0.84 -8.22
C CYS A 100 3.04 2.33 -8.11
N TYR A 101 4.03 3.15 -8.40
CA TYR A 101 3.97 4.60 -8.32
C TYR A 101 4.39 5.22 -9.64
N LEU A 102 3.61 6.15 -10.18
CA LEU A 102 4.05 7.07 -11.22
C LEU A 102 4.96 8.11 -10.57
N MET A 103 6.15 8.27 -11.10
CA MET A 103 7.21 9.07 -10.52
C MET A 103 7.45 10.36 -11.31
N SER A 104 7.88 11.41 -10.62
CA SER A 104 8.54 12.57 -11.24
C SER A 104 10.05 12.33 -11.18
N GLY A 105 10.76 12.45 -12.30
CA GLY A 105 12.21 12.28 -12.35
C GLY A 105 12.68 11.40 -13.49
N ASP A 106 13.77 10.67 -13.29
CA ASP A 106 14.49 9.94 -14.35
C ASP A 106 13.79 8.65 -14.83
N SER A 107 12.86 8.13 -14.08
CA SER A 107 12.05 6.97 -14.45
C SER A 107 10.57 7.31 -14.37
N ASP A 108 9.75 6.63 -15.19
CA ASP A 108 8.31 6.86 -15.20
C ASP A 108 7.61 6.17 -14.03
N TYR A 109 8.05 4.97 -13.67
CA TYR A 109 7.46 4.18 -12.59
C TYR A 109 8.50 3.64 -11.63
N LEU A 110 8.07 3.53 -10.37
CA LEU A 110 8.74 2.74 -9.34
C LEU A 110 7.75 1.68 -8.86
N ILE A 111 8.15 0.40 -8.96
CA ILE A 111 7.39 -0.69 -8.38
C ILE A 111 8.15 -1.36 -7.27
N ARG A 112 7.42 -1.92 -6.31
CA ARG A 112 7.98 -2.82 -5.30
C ARG A 112 7.44 -4.22 -5.53
N VAL A 113 8.32 -5.19 -5.67
CA VAL A 113 7.95 -6.61 -5.85
C VAL A 113 8.43 -7.44 -4.67
N ALA A 114 7.64 -8.45 -4.31
CA ALA A 114 7.97 -9.46 -3.33
C ALA A 114 8.06 -10.82 -4.02
N VAL A 115 9.23 -11.42 -3.98
CA VAL A 115 9.50 -12.71 -4.64
C VAL A 115 10.31 -13.63 -3.72
N ALA A 116 10.31 -14.93 -4.03
CA ALA A 116 10.97 -15.92 -3.18
C ALA A 116 12.49 -15.81 -3.21
N ASP A 117 13.07 -15.66 -4.41
CA ASP A 117 14.51 -15.70 -4.65
C ASP A 117 14.88 -14.95 -5.94
N ILE A 118 16.19 -14.93 -6.25
CA ILE A 118 16.72 -14.27 -7.44
C ILE A 118 16.18 -14.92 -8.74
N GLY A 119 16.01 -16.22 -8.76
CA GLY A 119 15.45 -16.93 -9.94
C GLY A 119 14.00 -16.55 -10.20
N ALA A 120 13.20 -16.36 -9.15
CA ALA A 120 11.84 -15.84 -9.27
C ALA A 120 11.82 -14.40 -9.77
N LEU A 121 12.74 -13.56 -9.31
CA LEU A 121 12.90 -12.20 -9.81
C LEU A 121 13.27 -12.17 -11.28
N GLU A 122 14.23 -13.01 -11.69
CA GLU A 122 14.67 -13.12 -13.08
C GLU A 122 13.50 -13.50 -13.99
N ARG A 123 12.73 -14.52 -13.63
CA ARG A 123 11.53 -14.91 -14.37
C ARG A 123 10.51 -13.77 -14.45
N PHE A 124 10.22 -13.11 -13.34
CA PHE A 124 9.32 -11.97 -13.34
C PHE A 124 9.77 -10.87 -14.31
N ILE A 125 11.05 -10.48 -14.27
CA ILE A 125 11.57 -9.43 -15.15
C ILE A 125 11.52 -9.86 -16.62
N LEU A 126 12.00 -11.06 -16.94
CA LEU A 126 12.15 -11.50 -18.34
C LEU A 126 10.82 -11.92 -18.98
N GLU A 127 9.95 -12.58 -18.23
CA GLU A 127 8.74 -13.17 -18.76
C GLU A 127 7.49 -12.32 -18.57
N GLN A 128 7.48 -11.42 -17.58
CA GLN A 128 6.30 -10.63 -17.24
C GLN A 128 6.49 -9.14 -17.41
N LEU A 129 7.59 -8.56 -16.93
CA LEU A 129 7.79 -7.12 -16.95
C LEU A 129 8.34 -6.60 -18.29
N ALA A 130 9.45 -7.16 -18.76
CA ALA A 130 10.10 -6.72 -19.99
C ALA A 130 9.22 -6.89 -21.25
N PRO A 131 8.35 -7.91 -21.35
CA PRO A 131 7.44 -8.05 -22.50
C PRO A 131 6.29 -7.03 -22.51
N ILE A 132 6.05 -6.27 -21.45
CA ILE A 132 4.98 -5.26 -21.44
C ILE A 132 5.27 -4.24 -22.54
N PRO A 133 4.32 -4.00 -23.47
CA PRO A 133 4.51 -3.03 -24.54
C PRO A 133 4.88 -1.65 -24.01
N GLY A 134 5.88 -1.03 -24.61
CA GLY A 134 6.32 0.30 -24.24
C GLY A 134 7.40 0.36 -23.17
N VAL A 135 7.67 -0.72 -22.46
CA VAL A 135 8.80 -0.77 -21.50
C VAL A 135 10.13 -0.64 -22.27
N GLU A 136 10.97 0.30 -21.83
CA GLU A 136 12.27 0.59 -22.45
C GLU A 136 13.43 0.25 -21.54
N LYS A 137 13.38 0.72 -20.28
CA LYS A 137 14.44 0.51 -19.31
C LYS A 137 13.90 -0.06 -18.02
N ILE A 138 14.63 -1.03 -17.46
CA ILE A 138 14.35 -1.66 -16.19
C ILE A 138 15.62 -1.59 -15.34
N ARG A 139 15.49 -1.07 -14.11
CA ARG A 139 16.60 -1.03 -13.15
C ARG A 139 16.13 -1.57 -11.82
N SER A 140 16.68 -2.69 -11.39
CA SER A 140 16.34 -3.34 -10.13
C SER A 140 17.29 -2.90 -9.02
N SER A 141 16.77 -2.70 -7.84
CA SER A 141 17.50 -2.40 -6.61
C SER A 141 16.98 -3.28 -5.48
N PHE A 142 17.89 -4.05 -4.88
CA PHE A 142 17.56 -4.94 -3.77
C PHE A 142 17.48 -4.16 -2.46
N ALA A 143 16.41 -4.34 -1.70
CA ALA A 143 16.35 -3.88 -0.33
C ALA A 143 17.16 -4.86 0.56
N LEU A 144 18.38 -4.48 0.93
CA LEU A 144 19.23 -5.30 1.78
C LEU A 144 18.68 -5.47 3.20
N LYS A 145 17.96 -4.45 3.69
CA LYS A 145 17.36 -4.42 5.02
C LYS A 145 16.19 -3.46 5.05
N GLN A 146 15.06 -3.88 5.59
CA GLN A 146 13.99 -2.98 5.94
C GLN A 146 14.29 -2.33 7.30
N VAL A 147 14.68 -1.06 7.29
CA VAL A 147 15.07 -0.33 8.51
C VAL A 147 13.85 0.06 9.32
N ARG A 148 12.76 0.42 8.63
CA ARG A 148 11.51 0.79 9.26
C ARG A 148 10.32 0.39 8.38
N TYR A 149 9.32 -0.16 9.00
CA TYR A 149 8.00 -0.37 8.41
C TYR A 149 6.93 0.10 9.38
N LYS A 150 6.05 0.96 8.93
CA LYS A 150 4.96 1.51 9.74
C LYS A 150 3.73 1.67 8.87
N THR A 151 2.61 1.10 9.28
CA THR A 151 1.32 1.21 8.60
C THR A 151 0.48 2.38 9.10
N ALA A 152 0.65 2.77 10.37
CA ALA A 152 -0.08 3.87 10.97
C ALA A 152 0.40 5.22 10.40
N LEU A 153 -0.51 5.96 9.79
CA LEU A 153 -0.27 7.33 9.33
C LEU A 153 -0.19 8.31 10.50
N PRO A 154 0.62 9.38 10.40
CA PRO A 154 0.57 10.46 11.37
C PRO A 154 -0.80 11.15 11.34
N LEU A 155 -1.38 11.38 12.52
CA LEU A 155 -2.66 12.05 12.66
C LEU A 155 -2.48 13.53 12.94
N PRO A 156 -3.37 14.42 12.45
CA PRO A 156 -3.31 15.86 12.75
C PRO A 156 -3.41 16.09 14.25
N GLY A 157 -2.57 17.00 14.80
CA GLY A 157 -2.64 17.40 16.21
C GLY A 157 -1.97 16.45 17.20
N GLY A 158 -1.14 15.50 16.72
CA GLY A 158 -0.27 14.68 17.57
C GLY A 158 1.07 15.35 17.83
#